data_aeab30da44cfe1dbb8d5f111533d4bdc
#
_entry.id   aeab30da44cfe1dbb8d5f111533d4bdc
#
_cell.length_a   1.000
_cell.length_b   1.000
_cell.length_c   1.000
_cell.angle_alpha   90.00
_cell.angle_beta   90.00
_cell.angle_gamma   90.00
#
_symmetry.space_group_name_H-M   'P 1'
#
loop_
_entity.id
_entity.type
_entity.pdbx_description
1 polymer ?
#
loop_
_entity_poly.entity_id
_entity_poly.type
_entity_poly.pdbx_seq_one_letter_code
_entity_poly.pdbx_strand_id
1 'polypeptide(L)'
;MRKIRWHTILLSLIFAISIAACGSATKEPVVQHIVVEAKEFTFTPADLTVKVGEPVEIEFRNFGSVEHDFNIEGLPVSGEVTAHGDQHAGATTHDHDAQTPTVHVIAKAGNMGHLIFTPSQAGEYVITCTVAGHKESGMVGKLIVTS
;
A
#
# COMPACT_ATOMS: atom_id res chain seq x y z
N MET A 1 -3.30 65.14 -63.44
CA MET A 1 -3.71 63.74 -63.32
C MET A 1 -2.97 63.13 -62.10
N ARG A 2 -3.59 63.08 -60.92
CA ARG A 2 -2.96 62.59 -59.69
C ARG A 2 -3.47 61.18 -59.42
N LYS A 3 -2.57 60.18 -59.46
CA LYS A 3 -2.90 58.77 -59.10
C LYS A 3 -2.88 58.64 -57.59
N ILE A 4 -4.05 58.33 -57.01
CA ILE A 4 -4.23 58.00 -55.62
C ILE A 4 -3.84 56.52 -55.45
N ARG A 5 -2.78 56.24 -54.70
CA ARG A 5 -2.36 54.88 -54.33
C ARG A 5 -3.04 54.53 -53.01
N TRP A 6 -3.99 53.60 -53.08
CA TRP A 6 -4.60 53.03 -51.91
C TRP A 6 -3.65 52.03 -51.27
N HIS A 7 -3.21 52.36 -50.06
CA HIS A 7 -2.50 51.42 -49.22
C HIS A 7 -3.51 50.64 -48.41
N THR A 8 -3.72 49.38 -48.73
CA THR A 8 -4.51 48.44 -47.94
C THR A 8 -3.74 48.10 -46.69
N ILE A 9 -4.22 48.61 -45.55
CA ILE A 9 -3.72 48.24 -44.23
C ILE A 9 -4.40 46.92 -43.86
N LEU A 10 -3.65 45.79 -43.97
CA LEU A 10 -4.08 44.51 -43.46
C LEU A 10 -3.86 44.49 -41.94
N LEU A 11 -4.95 44.70 -41.18
CA LEU A 11 -4.94 44.57 -39.73
C LEU A 11 -5.04 43.07 -39.39
N SER A 12 -3.90 42.41 -39.16
CA SER A 12 -3.83 41.02 -38.72
C SER A 12 -4.20 40.97 -37.23
N LEU A 13 -5.43 40.53 -36.96
CA LEU A 13 -5.90 40.24 -35.60
C LEU A 13 -5.35 38.89 -35.14
N ILE A 14 -4.25 38.93 -34.38
CA ILE A 14 -3.70 37.74 -33.76
C ILE A 14 -4.55 37.38 -32.56
N PHE A 15 -5.44 36.42 -32.72
CA PHE A 15 -6.28 35.86 -31.63
C PHE A 15 -5.38 34.90 -30.83
N ALA A 16 -4.81 35.38 -29.71
CA ALA A 16 -4.05 34.55 -28.77
C ALA A 16 -5.02 33.64 -28.03
N ILE A 17 -5.07 32.36 -28.44
CA ILE A 17 -5.79 31.31 -27.72
C ILE A 17 -4.92 30.93 -26.51
N SER A 18 -5.28 31.46 -25.34
CA SER A 18 -4.73 31.03 -24.06
C SER A 18 -5.30 29.66 -23.72
N ILE A 19 -4.53 28.60 -23.99
CA ILE A 19 -4.85 27.26 -23.52
C ILE A 19 -4.54 27.24 -22.01
N ALA A 20 -5.58 27.43 -21.19
CA ALA A 20 -5.52 27.15 -19.76
C ALA A 20 -5.37 25.63 -19.59
N ALA A 21 -4.14 25.14 -19.52
CA ALA A 21 -3.84 23.78 -19.11
C ALA A 21 -4.22 23.66 -17.62
N CYS A 22 -5.43 23.16 -17.35
CA CYS A 22 -5.75 22.62 -16.03
C CYS A 22 -4.85 21.41 -15.77
N GLY A 23 -3.67 21.65 -15.24
CA GLY A 23 -2.83 20.61 -14.68
C GLY A 23 -3.53 20.06 -13.45
N SER A 24 -4.28 18.94 -13.61
CA SER A 24 -4.64 18.10 -12.48
C SER A 24 -3.34 17.63 -11.86
N ALA A 25 -2.92 18.25 -10.75
CA ALA A 25 -1.83 17.74 -9.94
C ALA A 25 -2.29 16.36 -9.44
N THR A 26 -1.83 15.31 -10.07
CA THR A 26 -1.98 13.94 -9.57
C THR A 26 -1.18 13.91 -8.28
N LYS A 27 -1.88 14.01 -7.13
CA LYS A 27 -1.27 13.86 -5.82
C LYS A 27 -0.75 12.42 -5.77
N GLU A 28 0.56 12.26 -5.71
CA GLU A 28 1.14 10.92 -5.52
C GLU A 28 0.55 10.31 -4.24
N PRO A 29 0.21 9.02 -4.27
CA PRO A 29 -0.34 8.36 -3.09
C PRO A 29 0.68 8.44 -1.95
N VAL A 30 0.24 8.90 -0.79
CA VAL A 30 1.06 8.90 0.42
C VAL A 30 1.08 7.47 0.94
N VAL A 31 2.24 6.82 0.86
CA VAL A 31 2.43 5.47 1.43
C VAL A 31 2.58 5.60 2.95
N GLN A 32 1.74 4.88 3.70
CA GLN A 32 1.86 4.78 5.15
C GLN A 32 2.92 3.73 5.48
N HIS A 33 4.09 4.15 5.92
CA HIS A 33 5.18 3.25 6.32
C HIS A 33 5.11 2.94 7.82
N ILE A 34 5.03 1.65 8.17
CA ILE A 34 4.89 1.19 9.55
C ILE A 34 5.91 0.09 9.81
N VAL A 35 6.69 0.24 10.88
CA VAL A 35 7.60 -0.82 11.35
C VAL A 35 6.87 -1.63 12.42
N VAL A 36 6.85 -2.95 12.27
CA VAL A 36 6.33 -3.90 13.25
C VAL A 36 7.44 -4.85 13.67
N GLU A 37 7.76 -4.86 14.94
CA GLU A 37 8.72 -5.80 15.52
C GLU A 37 8.00 -7.03 16.07
N ALA A 38 8.54 -8.21 15.80
CA ALA A 38 8.11 -9.46 16.38
C ALA A 38 9.17 -9.97 17.37
N LYS A 39 8.71 -10.45 18.51
CA LYS A 39 9.43 -11.28 19.48
C LYS A 39 8.51 -12.42 19.88
N GLU A 40 9.03 -13.31 20.77
CA GLU A 40 8.24 -14.45 21.21
C GLU A 40 6.86 -14.01 21.71
N PHE A 41 5.85 -14.43 20.94
CA PHE A 41 4.41 -14.23 21.13
C PHE A 41 3.90 -12.78 21.20
N THR A 42 4.68 -11.80 20.64
CA THR A 42 4.27 -10.40 20.67
C THR A 42 4.58 -9.69 19.34
N PHE A 43 3.70 -8.76 18.96
CA PHE A 43 3.96 -7.71 17.97
C PHE A 43 4.13 -6.36 18.67
N THR A 44 5.00 -5.52 18.16
CA THR A 44 5.20 -4.14 18.66
C THR A 44 5.30 -3.17 17.51
N PRO A 45 4.36 -2.23 17.31
CA PRO A 45 3.06 -2.16 18.02
C PRO A 45 2.14 -3.34 17.67
N ALA A 46 1.25 -3.74 18.59
CA ALA A 46 0.24 -4.77 18.33
C ALA A 46 -1.00 -4.19 17.60
N ASP A 47 -1.34 -2.93 17.89
CA ASP A 47 -2.49 -2.25 17.28
C ASP A 47 -1.99 -1.21 16.27
N LEU A 48 -2.52 -1.29 15.04
CA LEU A 48 -2.19 -0.40 13.93
C LEU A 48 -3.44 0.36 13.47
N THR A 49 -3.25 1.59 12.99
CA THR A 49 -4.33 2.36 12.38
C THR A 49 -3.88 2.87 11.02
N VAL A 50 -4.68 2.59 9.99
CA VAL A 50 -4.44 2.99 8.60
C VAL A 50 -5.73 3.53 7.98
N LYS A 51 -5.65 4.06 6.74
CA LYS A 51 -6.81 4.60 6.02
C LYS A 51 -7.18 3.77 4.81
N VAL A 52 -8.49 3.71 4.53
CA VAL A 52 -9.02 3.12 3.29
C VAL A 52 -8.43 3.82 2.07
N GLY A 53 -8.00 3.03 1.08
CA GLY A 53 -7.52 3.53 -0.20
C GLY A 53 -6.12 4.14 -0.18
N GLU A 54 -5.47 4.24 0.98
CA GLU A 54 -4.07 4.66 1.07
C GLU A 54 -3.15 3.43 1.11
N PRO A 55 -2.10 3.37 0.27
CA PRO A 55 -1.12 2.29 0.32
C PRO A 55 -0.42 2.23 1.67
N VAL A 56 -0.23 1.03 2.17
CA VAL A 56 0.45 0.73 3.45
C VAL A 56 1.65 -0.15 3.15
N GLU A 57 2.80 0.22 3.70
CA GLU A 57 4.00 -0.60 3.71
C GLU A 57 4.31 -0.99 5.16
N ILE A 58 4.30 -2.30 5.44
CA ILE A 58 4.75 -2.87 6.70
C ILE A 58 6.18 -3.36 6.54
N GLU A 59 7.10 -2.82 7.33
CA GLU A 59 8.42 -3.39 7.54
C GLU A 59 8.35 -4.31 8.77
N PHE A 60 8.31 -5.63 8.53
CA PHE A 60 8.18 -6.63 9.57
C PHE A 60 9.57 -7.13 9.98
N ARG A 61 9.98 -6.83 11.22
CA ARG A 61 11.30 -7.19 11.77
C ARG A 61 11.16 -8.28 12.83
N ASN A 62 11.81 -9.41 12.63
CA ASN A 62 11.80 -10.49 13.59
C ASN A 62 13.05 -10.43 14.49
N PHE A 63 12.88 -9.97 15.72
CA PHE A 63 13.90 -9.97 16.79
C PHE A 63 13.76 -11.17 17.73
N GLY A 64 12.89 -12.11 17.43
CA GLY A 64 12.73 -13.36 18.17
C GLY A 64 13.78 -14.40 17.81
N SER A 65 13.74 -15.52 18.51
CA SER A 65 14.66 -16.65 18.31
C SER A 65 14.10 -17.72 17.36
N VAL A 66 12.84 -17.59 16.96
CA VAL A 66 12.14 -18.49 16.04
C VAL A 66 11.54 -17.70 14.89
N GLU A 67 11.05 -18.40 13.89
CA GLU A 67 10.31 -17.80 12.79
C GLU A 67 8.99 -17.21 13.29
N HIS A 68 8.64 -16.04 12.77
CA HIS A 68 7.34 -15.39 12.96
C HIS A 68 6.79 -14.95 11.61
N ASP A 69 5.48 -14.79 11.55
CA ASP A 69 4.81 -14.16 10.42
C ASP A 69 3.84 -13.08 10.88
N PHE A 70 3.47 -12.23 9.93
CA PHE A 70 2.50 -11.18 10.11
C PHE A 70 1.39 -11.39 9.08
N ASN A 71 0.24 -11.81 9.56
CA ASN A 71 -0.91 -12.12 8.74
C ASN A 71 -2.11 -11.28 9.18
N ILE A 72 -2.83 -10.65 8.24
CA ILE A 72 -4.06 -9.90 8.51
C ILE A 72 -5.24 -10.72 7.97
N GLU A 73 -6.08 -11.20 8.89
CA GLU A 73 -7.18 -12.11 8.55
C GLU A 73 -8.31 -11.36 7.84
N GLY A 74 -8.66 -11.81 6.62
CA GLY A 74 -9.88 -11.37 5.92
C GLY A 74 -9.90 -9.91 5.51
N LEU A 75 -8.76 -9.21 5.44
CA LEU A 75 -8.69 -7.81 5.02
C LEU A 75 -9.02 -7.69 3.52
N PRO A 76 -10.10 -6.97 3.13
CA PRO A 76 -10.35 -6.63 1.74
C PRO A 76 -9.32 -5.61 1.27
N VAL A 77 -8.68 -5.89 0.13
CA VAL A 77 -7.66 -5.01 -0.48
C VAL A 77 -8.05 -4.63 -1.90
N SER A 78 -7.51 -3.53 -2.38
CA SER A 78 -7.56 -3.11 -3.77
C SER A 78 -6.19 -3.23 -4.41
N GLY A 79 -6.14 -3.74 -5.64
CA GLY A 79 -4.89 -3.96 -6.35
C GLY A 79 -4.12 -5.17 -5.86
N GLU A 80 -2.80 -5.13 -6.07
CA GLU A 80 -1.89 -6.22 -5.75
C GLU A 80 -1.40 -6.13 -4.30
N VAL A 81 -1.21 -7.29 -3.68
CA VAL A 81 -0.47 -7.42 -2.42
C VAL A 81 0.94 -7.89 -2.76
N THR A 82 1.93 -7.12 -2.34
CA THR A 82 3.34 -7.47 -2.55
C THR A 82 3.98 -7.84 -1.22
N ALA A 83 4.58 -9.01 -1.14
CA ALA A 83 5.30 -9.47 0.03
C ALA A 83 6.72 -9.92 -0.34
N HIS A 84 7.70 -9.41 0.38
CA HIS A 84 9.11 -9.80 0.28
C HIS A 84 9.61 -10.19 1.67
N GLY A 85 9.99 -11.43 1.85
CA GLY A 85 10.46 -11.98 3.13
C GLY A 85 11.01 -13.37 2.94
N ASP A 86 11.24 -14.07 4.05
CA ASP A 86 11.61 -15.46 3.99
C ASP A 86 10.45 -16.30 3.46
N GLN A 87 10.70 -17.06 2.40
CA GLN A 87 9.70 -17.96 1.82
C GLN A 87 9.78 -19.32 2.50
N HIS A 88 8.64 -19.88 2.90
CA HIS A 88 8.60 -21.32 3.11
C HIS A 88 8.86 -22.02 1.78
N ALA A 89 9.72 -23.03 1.78
CA ALA A 89 9.88 -23.91 0.64
C ALA A 89 8.54 -24.63 0.37
N GLY A 90 7.74 -24.09 -0.55
CA GLY A 90 6.41 -24.60 -0.90
C GLY A 90 5.27 -23.60 -0.93
N ALA A 91 5.43 -22.38 -0.43
CA ALA A 91 4.44 -21.34 -0.59
C ALA A 91 4.56 -20.68 -1.97
N THR A 92 3.97 -21.30 -2.98
CA THR A 92 3.70 -20.64 -4.26
C THR A 92 2.50 -19.73 -4.06
N THR A 93 2.69 -18.43 -4.06
CA THR A 93 1.63 -17.42 -4.03
C THR A 93 0.91 -17.30 -5.38
N HIS A 94 0.53 -18.42 -5.98
CA HIS A 94 -0.21 -18.49 -7.24
C HIS A 94 -1.40 -19.44 -7.13
N ASP A 95 -2.26 -19.23 -6.13
CA ASP A 95 -3.61 -19.76 -6.21
C ASP A 95 -4.49 -18.72 -6.88
N HIS A 96 -4.78 -18.98 -8.16
CA HIS A 96 -5.70 -18.20 -9.00
C HIS A 96 -7.18 -18.49 -8.70
N ASP A 97 -7.52 -18.99 -7.54
CA ASP A 97 -8.89 -19.04 -7.10
C ASP A 97 -9.27 -17.72 -6.44
N ALA A 98 -10.29 -17.08 -7.00
CA ALA A 98 -10.78 -15.73 -6.73
C ALA A 98 -11.26 -15.54 -5.27
N GLN A 99 -10.36 -15.64 -4.30
CA GLN A 99 -10.59 -15.30 -2.91
C GLN A 99 -9.57 -14.22 -2.49
N THR A 100 -9.99 -13.37 -1.58
CA THR A 100 -9.27 -12.23 -1.03
C THR A 100 -7.75 -12.46 -0.98
N PRO A 101 -6.91 -11.62 -1.61
CA PRO A 101 -5.47 -11.77 -1.57
C PRO A 101 -4.99 -11.88 -0.13
N THR A 102 -4.09 -12.81 0.15
CA THR A 102 -3.55 -13.03 1.50
C THR A 102 -2.58 -11.90 1.83
N VAL A 103 -2.88 -11.13 2.88
CA VAL A 103 -2.03 -10.06 3.39
C VAL A 103 -1.10 -10.66 4.45
N HIS A 104 0.04 -11.21 3.98
CA HIS A 104 0.90 -12.06 4.79
C HIS A 104 2.37 -11.91 4.42
N VAL A 105 3.26 -11.88 5.42
CA VAL A 105 4.72 -11.88 5.26
C VAL A 105 5.39 -12.69 6.36
N ILE A 106 6.49 -13.39 6.02
CA ILE A 106 7.24 -14.26 6.91
C ILE A 106 8.65 -13.70 7.11
N ALA A 107 9.16 -13.80 8.33
CA ALA A 107 10.55 -13.51 8.65
C ALA A 107 11.13 -14.56 9.61
N LYS A 108 12.25 -15.19 9.22
CA LYS A 108 13.03 -16.05 10.11
C LYS A 108 13.67 -15.23 11.22
N ALA A 109 14.14 -15.92 12.26
CA ALA A 109 14.86 -15.30 13.38
C ALA A 109 15.98 -14.37 12.90
N GLY A 110 15.95 -13.11 13.32
CA GLY A 110 16.93 -12.07 12.95
C GLY A 110 16.74 -11.45 11.57
N ASN A 111 15.76 -11.89 10.78
CA ASN A 111 15.47 -11.36 9.44
C ASN A 111 14.32 -10.35 9.46
N MET A 112 14.02 -9.79 8.28
CA MET A 112 12.90 -8.89 8.06
C MET A 112 12.17 -9.25 6.79
N GLY A 113 10.92 -8.78 6.70
CA GLY A 113 10.11 -8.84 5.49
C GLY A 113 9.40 -7.51 5.25
N HIS A 114 8.96 -7.30 4.02
CA HIS A 114 8.17 -6.15 3.60
C HIS A 114 6.84 -6.62 3.03
N LEU A 115 5.77 -5.93 3.38
CA LEU A 115 4.42 -6.23 2.93
C LEU A 115 3.75 -4.93 2.51
N ILE A 116 3.31 -4.87 1.24
CA ILE A 116 2.64 -3.70 0.68
C ILE A 116 1.22 -4.10 0.28
N PHE A 117 0.24 -3.33 0.73
CA PHE A 117 -1.18 -3.53 0.40
C PHE A 117 -1.96 -2.22 0.49
N THR A 118 -3.15 -2.19 -0.11
CA THR A 118 -4.07 -1.05 -0.01
C THR A 118 -5.41 -1.56 0.52
N PRO A 119 -5.81 -1.22 1.77
CA PRO A 119 -7.08 -1.65 2.31
C PRO A 119 -8.24 -0.98 1.56
N SER A 120 -9.27 -1.75 1.21
CA SER A 120 -10.42 -1.26 0.44
C SER A 120 -11.69 -1.06 1.26
N GLN A 121 -11.70 -1.47 2.52
CA GLN A 121 -12.87 -1.38 3.40
C GLN A 121 -12.47 -0.99 4.82
N ALA A 122 -13.19 -0.03 5.40
CA ALA A 122 -13.06 0.34 6.81
C ALA A 122 -13.55 -0.80 7.72
N GLY A 123 -12.88 -0.96 8.86
CA GLY A 123 -13.22 -2.02 9.82
C GLY A 123 -12.07 -2.31 10.79
N GLU A 124 -12.30 -3.30 11.66
CA GLU A 124 -11.28 -3.87 12.52
C GLU A 124 -10.95 -5.28 12.03
N TYR A 125 -9.67 -5.57 11.84
CA TYR A 125 -9.14 -6.82 11.32
C TYR A 125 -8.13 -7.40 12.31
N VAL A 126 -8.13 -8.72 12.46
CA VAL A 126 -7.21 -9.39 13.38
C VAL A 126 -5.86 -9.58 12.70
N ILE A 127 -4.81 -9.24 13.42
CA ILE A 127 -3.42 -9.56 13.08
C ILE A 127 -3.04 -10.81 13.86
N THR A 128 -2.41 -11.80 13.20
CA THR A 128 -1.98 -13.04 13.85
C THR A 128 -0.62 -13.47 13.35
N CYS A 129 0.10 -14.23 14.17
CA CYS A 129 1.15 -15.12 13.73
C CYS A 129 0.54 -16.50 13.47
N THR A 130 0.74 -17.07 12.28
CA THR A 130 0.17 -18.38 11.90
C THR A 130 1.08 -19.55 12.22
N VAL A 131 2.29 -19.29 12.73
CA VAL A 131 3.17 -20.32 13.25
C VAL A 131 2.48 -21.07 14.38
N ALA A 132 2.49 -22.40 14.32
CA ALA A 132 1.73 -23.26 15.24
C ALA A 132 2.02 -22.93 16.72
N GLY A 133 0.93 -22.69 17.49
CA GLY A 133 1.00 -22.37 18.92
C GLY A 133 1.25 -20.89 19.24
N HIS A 134 1.62 -20.05 18.26
CA HIS A 134 1.94 -18.65 18.53
C HIS A 134 0.68 -17.80 18.78
N LYS A 135 -0.36 -18.00 17.98
CA LYS A 135 -1.65 -17.34 18.17
C LYS A 135 -2.27 -17.70 19.53
N GLU A 136 -2.23 -18.99 19.88
CA GLU A 136 -2.72 -19.50 21.17
C GLU A 136 -1.92 -18.97 22.35
N SER A 137 -0.63 -18.64 22.14
CA SER A 137 0.24 -18.03 23.13
C SER A 137 0.06 -16.51 23.25
N GLY A 138 -0.87 -15.93 22.46
CA GLY A 138 -1.21 -14.51 22.53
C GLY A 138 -0.55 -13.64 21.48
N MET A 139 0.12 -14.21 20.44
CA MET A 139 0.71 -13.44 19.36
C MET A 139 -0.38 -12.97 18.38
N VAL A 140 -1.10 -11.95 18.82
CA VAL A 140 -2.22 -11.33 18.11
C VAL A 140 -2.09 -9.80 18.18
N GLY A 141 -2.72 -9.13 17.23
CA GLY A 141 -2.84 -7.68 17.16
C GLY A 141 -4.12 -7.28 16.45
N LYS A 142 -4.26 -5.99 16.20
CA LYS A 142 -5.43 -5.43 15.53
C LYS A 142 -5.01 -4.39 14.49
N LEU A 143 -5.60 -4.47 13.30
CA LEU A 143 -5.56 -3.40 12.30
C LEU A 143 -6.90 -2.67 12.32
N ILE A 144 -6.88 -1.37 12.57
CA ILE A 144 -8.03 -0.46 12.46
C ILE A 144 -7.90 0.28 11.13
N VAL A 145 -8.84 0.03 10.21
CA VAL A 145 -8.93 0.75 8.94
C VAL A 145 -9.99 1.83 9.05
N THR A 146 -9.58 3.09 8.99
CA THR A 146 -10.48 4.26 9.06
C THR A 146 -10.85 4.76 7.67
N SER A 147 -11.94 5.50 7.59
CA SER A 147 -12.42 6.18 6.37
C SER A 147 -11.53 7.36 6.00
#